data_6e5dbba63fa9e6f88384f6bb32b12fec
#
_entry.id   6e5dbba63fa9e6f88384f6bb32b12fec
#
_cell.length_a   1.000
_cell.length_b   1.000
_cell.length_c   1.000
_cell.angle_alpha   90.00
_cell.angle_beta   90.00
_cell.angle_gamma   90.00
#
_symmetry.space_group_name_H-M   'P 1'
#
loop_
_entity.id
_entity.type
_entity.pdbx_description
1 polymer ?
#
loop_
_entity_poly.entity_id
_entity_poly.type
_entity_poly.pdbx_seq_one_letter_code
_entity_poly.pdbx_strand_id
1 'polypeptide(L)'
;MTDENGHSINEKEVHDLAFLLEPTYPLWKEFKDKCPGTSRHSQAVGAFVEGVSVVLGLDSTKMKVSAYYHDVGKMRSPKYYSENQLEDENPHDGLDPYISYLIISSHIASTAHILVTDKNFPSDLIEIATEHHGTNIMKGFFNKSECEDENLFRYQGAKPKTIESMVLMICDSIEARSRSDIQHGKFDPLIVIEETISDLMNDGQLNEMKVGDLQIIKEALAKELEGSYQKRVDYSKAKDDLKAKKEV
;
A
#
# COMPACT_ATOMS: atom_id res chain seq x y z
N MET A 1 21.38 -7.99 30.28
CA MET A 1 21.49 -7.21 31.54
C MET A 1 20.33 -7.59 32.44
N THR A 2 20.54 -7.91 33.68
CA THR A 2 19.48 -8.20 34.66
C THR A 2 19.14 -6.92 35.40
N ASP A 3 17.85 -6.72 35.72
CA ASP A 3 17.40 -5.66 36.62
C ASP A 3 17.87 -5.89 38.06
N GLU A 4 17.66 -4.95 38.94
CA GLU A 4 18.07 -5.03 40.36
C GLU A 4 17.39 -6.20 41.13
N ASN A 5 16.41 -6.88 40.52
CA ASN A 5 15.66 -8.00 41.07
C ASN A 5 16.01 -9.36 40.40
N GLY A 6 17.04 -9.39 39.53
CA GLY A 6 17.52 -10.63 38.91
C GLY A 6 16.67 -11.15 37.76
N HIS A 7 15.72 -10.34 37.24
CA HIS A 7 14.99 -10.67 36.03
C HIS A 7 15.82 -10.27 34.82
N SER A 8 16.03 -11.22 33.90
CA SER A 8 16.63 -10.90 32.62
C SER A 8 15.74 -9.88 31.93
N ILE A 9 16.26 -8.69 31.63
CA ILE A 9 15.61 -7.75 30.72
C ILE A 9 15.54 -8.53 29.40
N ASN A 10 14.33 -8.94 29.01
CA ASN A 10 14.07 -9.51 27.70
C ASN A 10 14.66 -8.54 26.68
N GLU A 11 15.78 -8.90 26.06
CA GLU A 11 16.11 -8.40 24.73
C GLU A 11 14.84 -8.67 23.92
N LYS A 12 14.21 -7.62 23.35
CA LYS A 12 13.09 -7.80 22.43
C LYS A 12 13.49 -8.95 21.52
N GLU A 13 12.76 -10.07 21.60
CA GLU A 13 12.89 -11.12 20.62
C GLU A 13 12.71 -10.43 19.28
N VAL A 14 13.78 -10.30 18.53
CA VAL A 14 13.72 -9.88 17.13
C VAL A 14 13.04 -11.04 16.45
N HIS A 15 11.73 -10.98 16.37
CA HIS A 15 10.98 -11.95 15.59
C HIS A 15 11.47 -11.82 14.16
N ASP A 16 12.14 -12.85 13.68
CA ASP A 16 12.46 -12.94 12.25
C ASP A 16 11.13 -13.03 11.48
N LEU A 17 10.68 -11.90 10.96
CA LEU A 17 9.42 -11.81 10.19
C LEU A 17 9.57 -12.29 8.74
N ALA A 18 10.77 -12.66 8.31
CA ALA A 18 11.05 -13.01 6.92
C ALA A 18 10.23 -14.20 6.42
N PHE A 19 9.88 -15.15 7.31
CA PHE A 19 9.03 -16.29 6.93
C PHE A 19 7.63 -15.90 6.44
N LEU A 20 7.11 -14.74 6.88
CA LEU A 20 5.83 -14.19 6.42
C LEU A 20 5.85 -13.78 4.94
N LEU A 21 7.04 -13.53 4.38
CA LEU A 21 7.25 -13.20 2.96
C LEU A 21 7.39 -14.43 2.08
N GLU A 22 7.47 -15.61 2.66
CA GLU A 22 7.64 -16.85 1.93
C GLU A 22 6.42 -17.15 1.04
N PRO A 23 6.62 -17.57 -0.23
CA PRO A 23 5.51 -17.91 -1.13
C PRO A 23 4.62 -19.05 -0.60
N THR A 24 5.15 -19.84 0.34
CA THR A 24 4.47 -20.99 0.96
C THR A 24 3.70 -20.63 2.22
N TYR A 25 3.85 -19.40 2.74
CA TYR A 25 3.11 -18.97 3.91
C TYR A 25 1.59 -19.00 3.65
N PRO A 26 0.79 -19.67 4.49
CA PRO A 26 -0.61 -19.99 4.16
C PRO A 26 -1.45 -18.75 3.83
N LEU A 27 -1.36 -17.69 4.64
CA LEU A 27 -2.12 -16.45 4.44
C LEU A 27 -1.69 -15.75 3.14
N TRP A 28 -0.39 -15.70 2.84
CA TRP A 28 0.12 -15.10 1.62
C TRP A 28 -0.35 -15.85 0.37
N LYS A 29 -0.34 -17.18 0.44
CA LYS A 29 -0.84 -18.03 -0.64
C LYS A 29 -2.34 -17.80 -0.87
N GLU A 30 -3.15 -17.82 0.18
CA GLU A 30 -4.58 -17.54 0.10
C GLU A 30 -4.87 -16.16 -0.48
N PHE A 31 -4.11 -15.15 -0.06
CA PHE A 31 -4.24 -13.79 -0.56
C PHE A 31 -3.94 -13.69 -2.06
N LYS A 32 -2.87 -14.32 -2.54
CA LYS A 32 -2.53 -14.38 -3.96
C LYS A 32 -3.59 -15.08 -4.80
N ASP A 33 -4.16 -16.17 -4.28
CA ASP A 33 -5.17 -16.94 -4.99
C ASP A 33 -6.49 -16.17 -5.10
N LYS A 34 -6.91 -15.46 -4.04
CA LYS A 34 -8.17 -14.70 -4.00
C LYS A 34 -8.08 -13.31 -4.62
N CYS A 35 -6.94 -12.64 -4.50
CA CYS A 35 -6.72 -11.25 -4.90
C CYS A 35 -5.42 -11.10 -5.70
N PRO A 36 -5.32 -11.70 -6.90
CA PRO A 36 -4.07 -11.68 -7.67
C PRO A 36 -3.64 -10.27 -8.09
N GLY A 37 -4.57 -9.35 -8.30
CA GLY A 37 -4.28 -7.95 -8.59
C GLY A 37 -3.71 -7.22 -7.38
N THR A 38 -4.42 -7.31 -6.25
CA THR A 38 -3.98 -6.67 -5.00
C THR A 38 -2.65 -7.24 -4.50
N SER A 39 -2.43 -8.56 -4.59
CA SER A 39 -1.16 -9.14 -4.17
C SER A 39 0.04 -8.65 -5.01
N ARG A 40 -0.14 -8.41 -6.31
CA ARG A 40 0.88 -7.77 -7.16
C ARG A 40 1.13 -6.31 -6.77
N HIS A 41 0.07 -5.56 -6.49
CA HIS A 41 0.16 -4.22 -5.94
C HIS A 41 0.95 -4.21 -4.62
N SER A 42 0.58 -5.05 -3.65
CA SER A 42 1.28 -5.17 -2.37
C SER A 42 2.77 -5.51 -2.52
N GLN A 43 3.13 -6.35 -3.49
CA GLN A 43 4.54 -6.62 -3.80
C GLN A 43 5.28 -5.40 -4.37
N ALA A 44 4.62 -4.61 -5.23
CA ALA A 44 5.20 -3.38 -5.76
C ALA A 44 5.39 -2.32 -4.67
N VAL A 45 4.38 -2.14 -3.80
CA VAL A 45 4.50 -1.28 -2.60
C VAL A 45 5.63 -1.77 -1.70
N GLY A 46 5.76 -3.09 -1.51
CA GLY A 46 6.83 -3.70 -0.73
C GLY A 46 8.23 -3.37 -1.25
N ALA A 47 8.41 -3.29 -2.58
CA ALA A 47 9.68 -2.88 -3.17
C ALA A 47 10.00 -1.40 -2.88
N PHE A 48 9.02 -0.50 -3.00
CA PHE A 48 9.21 0.92 -2.67
C PHE A 48 9.53 1.11 -1.19
N VAL A 49 8.75 0.47 -0.32
CA VAL A 49 8.94 0.51 1.13
C VAL A 49 10.32 -0.01 1.53
N GLU A 50 10.81 -1.10 0.93
CA GLU A 50 12.14 -1.66 1.18
C GLU A 50 13.24 -0.66 0.84
N GLY A 51 13.19 -0.03 -0.36
CA GLY A 51 14.15 0.98 -0.78
C GLY A 51 14.18 2.20 0.14
N VAL A 52 13.01 2.72 0.51
CA VAL A 52 12.87 3.85 1.45
C VAL A 52 13.36 3.47 2.85
N SER A 53 13.06 2.27 3.33
CA SER A 53 13.44 1.81 4.67
C SER A 53 14.95 1.73 4.84
N VAL A 54 15.68 1.29 3.82
CA VAL A 54 17.15 1.21 3.86
C VAL A 54 17.77 2.59 4.09
N VAL A 55 17.30 3.62 3.37
CA VAL A 55 17.89 4.97 3.49
C VAL A 55 17.47 5.71 4.75
N LEU A 56 16.32 5.36 5.34
CA LEU A 56 15.85 5.91 6.61
C LEU A 56 16.35 5.12 7.83
N GLY A 57 17.02 3.98 7.64
CA GLY A 57 17.47 3.12 8.73
C GLY A 57 16.33 2.43 9.48
N LEU A 58 15.20 2.17 8.82
CA LEU A 58 14.08 1.41 9.37
C LEU A 58 14.30 -0.10 9.20
N ASP A 59 13.56 -0.91 9.95
CA ASP A 59 13.53 -2.37 9.75
C ASP A 59 12.87 -2.72 8.42
N SER A 60 13.68 -2.96 7.39
CA SER A 60 13.21 -3.25 6.04
C SER A 60 12.37 -4.52 5.94
N THR A 61 12.65 -5.54 6.77
CA THR A 61 11.85 -6.77 6.78
C THR A 61 10.46 -6.51 7.34
N LYS A 62 10.37 -5.86 8.47
CA LYS A 62 9.09 -5.45 9.09
C LYS A 62 8.27 -4.58 8.14
N MET A 63 8.91 -3.59 7.54
CA MET A 63 8.25 -2.68 6.61
C MET A 63 7.74 -3.39 5.36
N LYS A 64 8.51 -4.31 4.81
CA LYS A 64 8.12 -5.11 3.64
C LYS A 64 6.96 -6.06 3.98
N VAL A 65 6.97 -6.69 5.16
CA VAL A 65 5.84 -7.50 5.63
C VAL A 65 4.59 -6.65 5.78
N SER A 66 4.70 -5.46 6.41
CA SER A 66 3.57 -4.53 6.52
C SER A 66 2.97 -4.20 5.15
N ALA A 67 3.83 -3.90 4.16
CA ALA A 67 3.41 -3.62 2.79
C ALA A 67 2.77 -4.85 2.09
N TYR A 68 3.25 -6.06 2.34
CA TYR A 68 2.67 -7.26 1.72
C TYR A 68 1.25 -7.54 2.20
N TYR A 69 0.93 -7.19 3.45
CA TYR A 69 -0.32 -7.55 4.09
C TYR A 69 -1.26 -6.37 4.39
N HIS A 70 -0.88 -5.10 4.04
CA HIS A 70 -1.71 -3.93 4.34
C HIS A 70 -3.13 -4.04 3.78
N ASP A 71 -3.26 -4.71 2.66
CA ASP A 71 -4.48 -4.84 1.87
C ASP A 71 -5.12 -6.24 1.92
N VAL A 72 -4.65 -7.12 2.82
CA VAL A 72 -5.14 -8.51 2.91
C VAL A 72 -6.65 -8.60 3.17
N GLY A 73 -7.24 -7.58 3.78
CA GLY A 73 -8.68 -7.47 4.04
C GLY A 73 -9.53 -7.42 2.76
N LYS A 74 -8.97 -7.03 1.62
CA LYS A 74 -9.64 -7.03 0.31
C LYS A 74 -10.09 -8.43 -0.13
N MET A 75 -9.53 -9.50 0.48
CA MET A 75 -10.00 -10.88 0.27
C MET A 75 -11.48 -11.11 0.61
N ARG A 76 -12.11 -10.23 1.40
CA ARG A 76 -13.54 -10.33 1.73
C ARG A 76 -14.45 -10.04 0.55
N SER A 77 -14.00 -9.13 -0.35
CA SER A 77 -14.82 -8.67 -1.48
C SER A 77 -13.93 -8.32 -2.70
N PRO A 78 -13.14 -9.25 -3.25
CA PRO A 78 -12.07 -8.94 -4.23
C PRO A 78 -12.56 -8.17 -5.45
N LYS A 79 -13.73 -8.53 -5.98
CA LYS A 79 -14.30 -7.97 -7.22
C LYS A 79 -14.60 -6.46 -7.16
N TYR A 80 -14.70 -5.89 -5.96
CA TYR A 80 -14.96 -4.45 -5.79
C TYR A 80 -13.69 -3.59 -5.92
N TYR A 81 -12.51 -4.18 -5.96
CA TYR A 81 -11.24 -3.46 -6.10
C TYR A 81 -10.75 -3.54 -7.54
N SER A 82 -10.54 -2.39 -8.16
CA SER A 82 -10.26 -2.24 -9.60
C SER A 82 -9.11 -3.11 -10.10
N GLU A 83 -8.08 -3.32 -9.28
CA GLU A 83 -6.93 -4.14 -9.61
C GLU A 83 -7.24 -5.64 -9.72
N ASN A 84 -8.40 -6.10 -9.22
CA ASN A 84 -8.88 -7.48 -9.32
C ASN A 84 -10.06 -7.65 -10.31
N GLN A 85 -10.55 -6.55 -10.89
CA GLN A 85 -11.65 -6.61 -11.85
C GLN A 85 -11.17 -7.18 -13.18
N LEU A 86 -12.04 -7.94 -13.84
CA LEU A 86 -11.89 -8.31 -15.24
C LEU A 86 -12.43 -7.16 -16.11
N GLU A 87 -11.91 -7.06 -17.34
CA GLU A 87 -12.38 -6.07 -18.31
C GLU A 87 -13.91 -6.19 -18.46
N ASP A 88 -14.61 -5.04 -18.46
CA ASP A 88 -16.04 -4.86 -18.70
C ASP A 88 -17.01 -5.06 -17.51
N GLU A 89 -16.58 -5.35 -16.29
CA GLU A 89 -17.48 -5.44 -15.12
C GLU A 89 -17.01 -4.55 -13.97
N ASN A 90 -17.68 -3.43 -13.76
CA ASN A 90 -17.47 -2.61 -12.56
C ASN A 90 -18.64 -2.83 -11.58
N PRO A 91 -18.47 -3.59 -10.47
CA PRO A 91 -19.57 -3.86 -9.54
C PRO A 91 -20.06 -2.62 -8.77
N HIS A 92 -19.39 -1.47 -8.92
CA HIS A 92 -19.87 -0.19 -8.40
C HIS A 92 -20.88 0.51 -9.31
N ASP A 93 -21.00 0.06 -10.58
CA ASP A 93 -21.98 0.63 -11.49
C ASP A 93 -23.40 0.29 -11.01
N GLY A 94 -24.20 1.33 -10.81
CA GLY A 94 -25.56 1.18 -10.27
C GLY A 94 -25.65 1.10 -8.75
N LEU A 95 -24.54 1.16 -8.00
CA LEU A 95 -24.56 1.34 -6.55
C LEU A 95 -24.56 2.83 -6.19
N ASP A 96 -25.24 3.14 -5.07
CA ASP A 96 -25.08 4.43 -4.43
C ASP A 96 -23.60 4.67 -4.07
N PRO A 97 -23.04 5.88 -4.34
CA PRO A 97 -21.64 6.18 -4.03
C PRO A 97 -21.23 5.94 -2.58
N TYR A 98 -22.17 6.17 -1.62
CA TYR A 98 -21.91 5.91 -0.22
C TYR A 98 -21.84 4.41 0.10
N ILE A 99 -22.67 3.59 -0.56
CA ILE A 99 -22.55 2.13 -0.43
C ILE A 99 -21.21 1.64 -1.00
N SER A 100 -20.78 2.17 -2.14
CA SER A 100 -19.46 1.89 -2.72
C SER A 100 -18.32 2.25 -1.77
N TYR A 101 -18.40 3.43 -1.14
CA TYR A 101 -17.46 3.86 -0.10
C TYR A 101 -17.41 2.88 1.08
N LEU A 102 -18.57 2.46 1.61
CA LEU A 102 -18.61 1.50 2.73
C LEU A 102 -17.96 0.17 2.39
N ILE A 103 -18.19 -0.35 1.17
CA ILE A 103 -17.56 -1.59 0.70
C ILE A 103 -16.04 -1.43 0.65
N ILE A 104 -15.55 -0.36 0.01
CA ILE A 104 -14.11 -0.13 -0.15
C ILE A 104 -13.45 0.12 1.20
N SER A 105 -14.00 1.00 2.06
CA SER A 105 -13.39 1.32 3.35
C SER A 105 -13.33 0.14 4.32
N SER A 106 -14.21 -0.85 4.16
CA SER A 106 -14.31 -2.03 5.03
C SER A 106 -13.05 -2.91 5.05
N HIS A 107 -12.17 -2.80 4.02
CA HIS A 107 -10.96 -3.62 3.98
C HIS A 107 -10.01 -3.33 5.14
N ILE A 108 -9.96 -2.10 5.67
CA ILE A 108 -9.10 -1.76 6.81
C ILE A 108 -9.49 -2.59 8.04
N ALA A 109 -10.77 -2.60 8.42
CA ALA A 109 -11.25 -3.42 9.52
C ALA A 109 -11.07 -4.91 9.25
N SER A 110 -11.24 -5.34 8.00
CA SER A 110 -11.02 -6.73 7.59
C SER A 110 -9.53 -7.11 7.68
N THR A 111 -8.60 -6.21 7.30
CA THR A 111 -7.15 -6.38 7.45
C THR A 111 -6.81 -6.56 8.93
N ALA A 112 -7.24 -5.64 9.80
CA ALA A 112 -7.02 -5.75 11.23
C ALA A 112 -7.53 -7.09 11.79
N HIS A 113 -8.74 -7.51 11.41
CA HIS A 113 -9.32 -8.78 11.88
C HIS A 113 -8.51 -10.00 11.41
N ILE A 114 -8.07 -10.03 10.16
CA ILE A 114 -7.29 -11.14 9.61
C ILE A 114 -5.94 -11.22 10.32
N LEU A 115 -5.21 -10.10 10.41
CA LEU A 115 -3.87 -10.07 10.98
C LEU A 115 -3.87 -10.35 12.49
N VAL A 116 -4.84 -9.84 13.26
CA VAL A 116 -4.94 -10.12 14.70
C VAL A 116 -5.29 -11.58 14.99
N THR A 117 -5.93 -12.26 14.04
CA THR A 117 -6.29 -13.68 14.17
C THR A 117 -5.08 -14.59 13.94
N ASP A 118 -4.14 -14.15 13.12
CA ASP A 118 -2.86 -14.83 12.89
C ASP A 118 -1.82 -14.35 13.90
N LYS A 119 -1.52 -15.20 14.90
CA LYS A 119 -0.62 -14.86 16.01
C LYS A 119 0.83 -14.54 15.59
N ASN A 120 1.17 -14.73 14.33
CA ASN A 120 2.51 -14.42 13.82
C ASN A 120 2.70 -12.93 13.50
N PHE A 121 1.61 -12.13 13.51
CA PHE A 121 1.68 -10.70 13.26
C PHE A 121 1.75 -9.91 14.57
N PRO A 122 2.87 -9.22 14.87
CA PRO A 122 2.98 -8.35 16.04
C PRO A 122 2.07 -7.11 15.90
N SER A 123 1.66 -6.54 17.04
CA SER A 123 0.69 -5.45 17.09
C SER A 123 1.14 -4.21 16.35
N ASP A 124 2.42 -3.85 16.42
CA ASP A 124 2.99 -2.69 15.74
C ASP A 124 2.96 -2.83 14.21
N LEU A 125 3.12 -4.05 13.69
CA LEU A 125 2.94 -4.33 12.26
C LEU A 125 1.47 -4.17 11.84
N ILE A 126 0.53 -4.64 12.68
CA ILE A 126 -0.91 -4.48 12.43
C ILE A 126 -1.28 -2.98 12.42
N GLU A 127 -0.74 -2.19 13.36
CA GLU A 127 -0.93 -0.73 13.39
C GLU A 127 -0.45 -0.09 12.08
N ILE A 128 0.81 -0.37 11.66
CA ILE A 128 1.35 0.13 10.40
C ILE A 128 0.43 -0.22 9.22
N ALA A 129 0.01 -1.48 9.12
CA ALA A 129 -0.84 -1.95 8.03
C ALA A 129 -2.22 -1.29 8.04
N THR A 130 -2.80 -0.98 9.20
CA THR A 130 -4.15 -0.41 9.29
C THR A 130 -4.20 1.12 9.22
N GLU A 131 -3.08 1.81 9.42
CA GLU A 131 -2.96 3.27 9.32
C GLU A 131 -2.69 3.76 7.88
N HIS A 132 -2.48 2.88 6.88
CA HIS A 132 -2.02 3.27 5.53
C HIS A 132 -2.99 4.18 4.75
N HIS A 133 -4.27 4.22 5.10
CA HIS A 133 -5.23 5.18 4.54
C HIS A 133 -5.56 6.31 5.51
N GLY A 134 -5.22 6.19 6.79
CA GLY A 134 -5.51 7.21 7.80
C GLY A 134 -6.96 7.65 7.79
N THR A 135 -7.16 8.94 7.53
CA THR A 135 -8.47 9.58 7.36
C THR A 135 -8.61 10.21 5.97
N ASN A 136 -7.92 9.69 4.96
CA ASN A 136 -8.00 10.20 3.58
C ASN A 136 -9.44 10.17 3.07
N ILE A 137 -9.78 11.15 2.22
CA ILE A 137 -11.06 11.19 1.54
C ILE A 137 -11.06 10.32 0.26
N MET A 138 -12.12 9.55 0.06
CA MET A 138 -12.38 8.85 -1.21
C MET A 138 -13.04 9.80 -2.22
N LYS A 139 -12.27 10.75 -2.74
CA LYS A 139 -12.74 11.81 -3.66
C LYS A 139 -13.56 11.26 -4.82
N GLY A 140 -13.22 10.08 -5.36
CA GLY A 140 -13.93 9.48 -6.48
C GLY A 140 -15.40 9.16 -6.20
N PHE A 141 -15.72 8.72 -4.99
CA PHE A 141 -17.12 8.47 -4.58
C PHE A 141 -17.80 9.73 -4.10
N PHE A 142 -17.08 10.57 -3.35
CA PHE A 142 -17.63 11.86 -2.92
C PHE A 142 -18.08 12.71 -4.11
N ASN A 143 -17.25 12.86 -5.12
CA ASN A 143 -17.56 13.65 -6.32
C ASN A 143 -18.73 13.08 -7.17
N LYS A 144 -19.04 11.80 -7.02
CA LYS A 144 -20.19 11.14 -7.67
C LYS A 144 -21.47 11.22 -6.83
N SER A 145 -21.36 11.58 -5.56
CA SER A 145 -22.48 11.73 -4.65
C SER A 145 -23.07 13.15 -4.73
N GLU A 146 -24.32 13.30 -4.28
CA GLU A 146 -24.94 14.62 -4.07
C GLU A 146 -24.68 15.17 -2.65
N CYS A 147 -23.78 14.52 -1.90
CA CYS A 147 -23.47 14.86 -0.52
C CYS A 147 -22.57 16.09 -0.45
N GLU A 148 -22.89 17.02 0.46
CA GLU A 148 -22.08 18.21 0.70
C GLU A 148 -21.03 18.01 1.81
N ASP A 149 -21.18 16.97 2.65
CA ASP A 149 -20.25 16.66 3.75
C ASP A 149 -19.22 15.60 3.32
N GLU A 150 -18.03 16.04 2.98
CA GLU A 150 -16.92 15.16 2.60
C GLU A 150 -16.49 14.19 3.72
N ASN A 151 -16.78 14.52 5.00
CA ASN A 151 -16.37 13.67 6.12
C ASN A 151 -17.05 12.32 6.10
N LEU A 152 -18.21 12.21 5.46
CA LEU A 152 -18.91 10.93 5.27
C LEU A 152 -18.17 9.97 4.31
N PHE A 153 -17.24 10.49 3.52
CA PHE A 153 -16.45 9.72 2.56
C PHE A 153 -14.97 9.58 2.97
N ARG A 154 -14.65 9.90 4.22
CA ARG A 154 -13.30 9.71 4.76
C ARG A 154 -13.16 8.32 5.37
N TYR A 155 -11.98 7.73 5.19
CA TYR A 155 -11.62 6.53 5.94
C TYR A 155 -11.74 6.79 7.45
N GLN A 156 -12.26 5.80 8.17
CA GLN A 156 -12.48 5.85 9.62
C GLN A 156 -11.29 5.23 10.39
N GLY A 157 -10.09 5.35 9.84
CA GLY A 157 -8.85 4.88 10.46
C GLY A 157 -8.22 5.91 11.39
N ALA A 158 -7.08 5.55 11.97
CA ALA A 158 -6.20 6.49 12.65
C ALA A 158 -5.25 7.13 11.64
N LYS A 159 -4.94 8.42 11.79
CA LYS A 159 -3.86 9.04 11.02
C LYS A 159 -2.54 8.37 11.38
N PRO A 160 -1.61 8.22 10.43
CA PRO A 160 -0.29 7.69 10.69
C PRO A 160 0.43 8.45 11.80
N LYS A 161 0.98 7.73 12.78
CA LYS A 161 1.66 8.30 13.94
C LYS A 161 3.17 8.05 13.92
N THR A 162 3.60 7.02 13.20
CA THR A 162 5.00 6.61 13.12
C THR A 162 5.56 6.89 11.73
N ILE A 163 6.88 7.00 11.64
CA ILE A 163 7.55 7.14 10.34
C ILE A 163 7.24 5.94 9.44
N GLU A 164 7.12 4.74 10.02
CA GLU A 164 6.78 3.50 9.33
C GLU A 164 5.39 3.59 8.68
N SER A 165 4.36 3.99 9.44
CA SER A 165 3.00 4.14 8.91
C SER A 165 2.92 5.20 7.82
N MET A 166 3.63 6.34 7.99
CA MET A 166 3.68 7.40 6.98
C MET A 166 4.40 6.95 5.71
N VAL A 167 5.50 6.19 5.82
CA VAL A 167 6.22 5.62 4.66
C VAL A 167 5.31 4.65 3.90
N LEU A 168 4.61 3.76 4.60
CA LEU A 168 3.67 2.84 3.93
C LEU A 168 2.57 3.61 3.20
N MET A 169 1.94 4.61 3.82
CA MET A 169 0.91 5.44 3.20
C MET A 169 1.42 6.15 1.93
N ILE A 170 2.61 6.73 1.98
CA ILE A 170 3.21 7.42 0.83
C ILE A 170 3.48 6.43 -0.31
N CYS A 171 4.11 5.28 0.00
CA CYS A 171 4.46 4.27 -1.01
C CYS A 171 3.23 3.65 -1.67
N ASP A 172 2.19 3.34 -0.89
CA ASP A 172 0.92 2.84 -1.38
C ASP A 172 0.24 3.85 -2.32
N SER A 173 0.11 5.10 -1.88
CA SER A 173 -0.51 6.16 -2.66
C SER A 173 0.25 6.44 -3.97
N ILE A 174 1.58 6.41 -3.94
CA ILE A 174 2.43 6.60 -5.11
C ILE A 174 2.32 5.42 -6.08
N GLU A 175 2.27 4.16 -5.59
CA GLU A 175 2.07 3.00 -6.47
C GLU A 175 0.71 3.08 -7.17
N ALA A 176 -0.35 3.34 -6.43
CA ALA A 176 -1.70 3.43 -6.97
C ALA A 176 -1.84 4.54 -8.02
N ARG A 177 -1.29 5.72 -7.75
CA ARG A 177 -1.27 6.85 -8.70
C ARG A 177 -0.42 6.54 -9.93
N SER A 178 0.80 6.02 -9.73
CA SER A 178 1.70 5.63 -10.83
C SER A 178 1.03 4.64 -11.78
N ARG A 179 0.35 3.64 -11.25
CA ARG A 179 -0.39 2.65 -12.05
C ARG A 179 -1.50 3.29 -12.86
N SER A 180 -2.27 4.18 -12.26
CA SER A 180 -3.32 4.95 -12.94
C SER A 180 -2.75 5.83 -14.05
N ASP A 181 -1.69 6.57 -13.77
CA ASP A 181 -1.09 7.49 -14.74
C ASP A 181 -0.44 6.76 -15.92
N ILE A 182 0.18 5.60 -15.68
CA ILE A 182 0.69 4.72 -16.74
C ILE A 182 -0.45 4.26 -17.66
N GLN A 183 -1.59 3.84 -17.10
CA GLN A 183 -2.74 3.41 -17.91
C GLN A 183 -3.29 4.54 -18.79
N HIS A 184 -3.20 5.79 -18.33
CA HIS A 184 -3.66 6.97 -19.07
C HIS A 184 -2.58 7.66 -19.91
N GLY A 185 -1.36 7.12 -19.96
CA GLY A 185 -0.24 7.67 -20.72
C GLY A 185 0.27 9.03 -20.21
N LYS A 186 0.10 9.31 -18.91
CA LYS A 186 0.45 10.60 -18.26
C LYS A 186 1.56 10.48 -17.21
N PHE A 187 2.19 9.32 -17.11
CA PHE A 187 3.13 9.03 -16.03
C PHE A 187 4.40 9.88 -16.12
N ASP A 188 4.64 10.65 -15.07
CA ASP A 188 5.89 11.35 -14.77
C ASP A 188 6.26 11.07 -13.30
N PRO A 189 7.39 10.39 -13.03
CA PRO A 189 7.77 10.00 -11.67
C PRO A 189 7.83 11.15 -10.69
N LEU A 190 8.40 12.28 -11.11
CA LEU A 190 8.58 13.44 -10.23
C LEU A 190 7.25 14.12 -9.92
N ILE A 191 6.39 14.27 -10.92
CA ILE A 191 5.04 14.82 -10.73
C ILE A 191 4.22 13.94 -9.80
N VAL A 192 4.24 12.62 -10.01
CA VAL A 192 3.52 11.68 -9.15
C VAL A 192 3.95 11.80 -7.69
N ILE A 193 5.28 11.86 -7.41
CA ILE A 193 5.80 11.99 -6.06
C ILE A 193 5.36 13.32 -5.43
N GLU A 194 5.60 14.43 -6.13
CA GLU A 194 5.33 15.77 -5.57
C GLU A 194 3.85 15.99 -5.30
N GLU A 195 2.98 15.64 -6.24
CA GLU A 195 1.55 15.84 -6.07
C GLU A 195 0.96 14.90 -5.01
N THR A 196 1.41 13.62 -4.95
CA THR A 196 0.92 12.69 -3.94
C THR A 196 1.30 13.15 -2.54
N ILE A 197 2.56 13.53 -2.32
CA ILE A 197 3.03 14.02 -1.03
C ILE A 197 2.33 15.33 -0.66
N SER A 198 2.16 16.25 -1.62
CA SER A 198 1.43 17.50 -1.40
C SER A 198 -0.02 17.25 -0.99
N ASP A 199 -0.72 16.34 -1.66
CA ASP A 199 -2.10 15.96 -1.32
C ASP A 199 -2.19 15.40 0.12
N LEU A 200 -1.29 14.49 0.50
CA LEU A 200 -1.26 13.90 1.84
C LEU A 200 -0.92 14.93 2.93
N MET A 201 0.00 15.86 2.66
CA MET A 201 0.33 16.96 3.58
C MET A 201 -0.84 17.92 3.75
N ASN A 202 -1.48 18.33 2.65
CA ASN A 202 -2.62 19.25 2.66
C ASN A 202 -3.82 18.66 3.41
N ASP A 203 -4.01 17.33 3.34
CA ASP A 203 -5.05 16.61 4.09
C ASP A 203 -4.64 16.30 5.54
N GLY A 204 -3.43 16.72 5.95
CA GLY A 204 -2.91 16.58 7.31
C GLY A 204 -2.64 15.13 7.71
N GLN A 205 -2.36 14.25 6.75
CA GLN A 205 -2.02 12.85 7.03
C GLN A 205 -0.56 12.69 7.46
N LEU A 206 0.31 13.61 7.08
CA LEU A 206 1.76 13.58 7.33
C LEU A 206 2.21 14.63 8.38
N ASN A 207 1.33 15.03 9.29
CA ASN A 207 1.63 16.09 10.27
C ASN A 207 2.84 15.77 11.17
N GLU A 208 3.09 14.49 11.45
CA GLU A 208 4.20 14.03 12.27
C GLU A 208 5.50 13.79 11.46
N MET A 209 5.46 13.98 10.13
CA MET A 209 6.59 13.77 9.24
C MET A 209 7.63 14.89 9.37
N LYS A 210 8.89 14.53 9.59
CA LYS A 210 9.99 15.51 9.60
C LYS A 210 10.36 15.88 8.16
N VAL A 211 10.64 17.17 7.94
CA VAL A 211 11.01 17.69 6.61
C VAL A 211 12.24 16.98 6.04
N GLY A 212 13.24 16.66 6.88
CA GLY A 212 14.43 15.94 6.45
C GLY A 212 14.14 14.52 5.96
N ASP A 213 13.28 13.80 6.68
CA ASP A 213 12.88 12.44 6.32
C ASP A 213 12.07 12.46 5.02
N LEU A 214 11.21 13.46 4.83
CA LEU A 214 10.43 13.64 3.61
C LEU A 214 11.30 13.81 2.37
N GLN A 215 12.38 14.59 2.46
CA GLN A 215 13.32 14.77 1.36
C GLN A 215 14.02 13.45 0.99
N ILE A 216 14.46 12.68 1.99
CA ILE A 216 15.08 11.37 1.79
C ILE A 216 14.10 10.40 1.10
N ILE A 217 12.82 10.40 1.53
CA ILE A 217 11.77 9.58 0.94
C ILE A 217 11.57 9.93 -0.55
N LYS A 218 11.46 11.22 -0.88
CA LYS A 218 11.31 11.68 -2.28
C LYS A 218 12.46 11.21 -3.17
N GLU A 219 13.69 11.37 -2.72
CA GLU A 219 14.87 10.96 -3.46
C GLU A 219 14.97 9.44 -3.67
N ALA A 220 14.62 8.66 -2.65
CA ALA A 220 14.55 7.21 -2.73
C ALA A 220 13.49 6.74 -3.73
N LEU A 221 12.27 7.29 -3.63
CA LEU A 221 11.16 6.93 -4.51
C LEU A 221 11.40 7.33 -5.97
N ALA A 222 12.07 8.46 -6.23
CA ALA A 222 12.44 8.86 -7.58
C ALA A 222 13.31 7.78 -8.25
N LYS A 223 14.32 7.26 -7.55
CA LYS A 223 15.18 6.18 -8.05
C LYS A 223 14.42 4.88 -8.30
N GLU A 224 13.52 4.49 -7.39
CA GLU A 224 12.73 3.27 -7.52
C GLU A 224 11.75 3.34 -8.69
N LEU A 225 11.08 4.48 -8.87
CA LEU A 225 10.13 4.69 -9.96
C LEU A 225 10.82 4.72 -11.33
N GLU A 226 11.94 5.41 -11.46
CA GLU A 226 12.72 5.42 -12.71
C GLU A 226 13.17 4.01 -13.10
N GLY A 227 13.71 3.25 -12.14
CA GLY A 227 14.14 1.86 -12.37
C GLY A 227 12.99 0.91 -12.73
N SER A 228 11.84 1.08 -12.10
CA SER A 228 10.63 0.27 -12.35
C SER A 228 10.01 0.60 -13.70
N TYR A 229 9.95 1.87 -14.07
CA TYR A 229 9.42 2.33 -15.35
C TYR A 229 10.29 1.84 -16.52
N GLN A 230 11.60 1.97 -16.43
CA GLN A 230 12.53 1.50 -17.46
C GLN A 230 12.37 0.01 -17.74
N LYS A 231 12.28 -0.82 -16.68
CA LYS A 231 12.03 -2.26 -16.83
C LYS A 231 10.71 -2.56 -17.54
N ARG A 232 9.63 -1.81 -17.27
CA ARG A 232 8.32 -2.01 -17.93
C ARG A 232 8.36 -1.61 -19.41
N VAL A 233 9.04 -0.52 -19.76
CA VAL A 233 9.22 -0.07 -21.15
C VAL A 233 10.03 -1.08 -21.95
N ASP A 234 11.12 -1.59 -21.39
CA ASP A 234 11.96 -2.58 -22.03
C ASP A 234 11.24 -3.90 -22.26
N TYR A 235 10.40 -4.33 -21.29
CA TYR A 235 9.58 -5.55 -21.43
C TYR A 235 8.49 -5.37 -22.49
N SER A 236 7.86 -4.22 -22.57
CA SER A 236 6.85 -3.92 -23.61
C SER A 236 7.48 -3.95 -25.00
N LYS A 237 8.61 -3.28 -25.20
CA LYS A 237 9.35 -3.33 -26.48
C LYS A 237 9.76 -4.74 -26.87
N ALA A 238 10.29 -5.52 -25.94
CA ALA A 238 10.68 -6.92 -26.19
C ALA A 238 9.47 -7.79 -26.59
N LYS A 239 8.29 -7.53 -26.04
CA LYS A 239 7.05 -8.25 -26.38
C LYS A 239 6.54 -7.88 -27.77
N ASP A 240 6.65 -6.61 -28.16
CA ASP A 240 6.26 -6.12 -29.49
C ASP A 240 7.22 -6.65 -30.57
N ASP A 241 8.52 -6.69 -30.28
CA ASP A 241 9.53 -7.28 -31.16
C ASP A 241 9.31 -8.80 -31.35
N LEU A 242 8.86 -9.51 -30.32
CA LEU A 242 8.51 -10.93 -30.39
C LEU A 242 7.23 -11.20 -31.19
N LYS A 243 6.24 -10.28 -31.13
CA LYS A 243 5.02 -10.37 -31.96
C LYS A 243 5.35 -10.11 -33.43
N ALA A 244 6.11 -9.04 -33.73
CA ALA A 244 6.53 -8.73 -35.08
C ALA A 244 7.33 -9.85 -35.76
N LYS A 245 8.13 -10.63 -34.99
CA LYS A 245 8.87 -11.80 -35.49
C LYS A 245 8.02 -13.03 -35.72
N LYS A 246 6.78 -13.09 -35.21
CA LYS A 246 5.84 -14.21 -35.42
C LYS A 246 4.88 -13.98 -36.59
N GLU A 247 4.81 -12.74 -37.10
CA GLU A 247 3.97 -12.33 -38.23
C GLU A 247 4.73 -12.31 -39.57
N VAL A 248 6.01 -12.70 -39.57
CA VAL A 248 6.87 -12.95 -40.76
C VAL A 248 7.13 -14.42 -40.93
#